data_924f75311c56c11911b8046d29a72e9c
#
_entry.id   924f75311c56c11911b8046d29a72e9c
#
_cell.length_a   1.000
_cell.length_b   1.000
_cell.length_c   1.000
_cell.angle_alpha   90.00
_cell.angle_beta   90.00
_cell.angle_gamma   90.00
#
_symmetry.space_group_name_H-M   'P 1'
#
loop_
_entity.id
_entity.type
_entity.pdbx_description
1 polymer ?
#
loop_
_entity_poly.entity_id
_entity_poly.type
_entity_poly.pdbx_seq_one_letter_code
_entity_poly.pdbx_strand_id
1 'polypeptide(L)'
;VSLNVHRHTSILHFNEAISKQAAALIRISLVSTGQASVLLSSEPELEGILTLLSASEGIDWSKVTLFCLSDFLGVSRSSRLSMQNDLHRKLLAQNPAISTKALINGESVPSSEVTRLSFLINQQTIDLALLSPGETGALGLLESASSEISTIDGYSLCEPSDSIRKSFVQPNRFKSINEVPQRGITLSTKSILRAKNILCCLEGNKKSALLNLLDDGVITDAPIGALKKHPALHIHLGPSISVNPAAS
;
A
#
# COMPACT_ATOMS: atom_id res chain seq x y z
N VAL A 1 -15.66 6.36 16.05
CA VAL A 1 -16.02 5.41 14.95
C VAL A 1 -15.45 4.04 15.33
N SER A 2 -16.32 3.01 15.42
CA SER A 2 -15.87 1.65 15.70
C SER A 2 -15.04 1.16 14.50
N LEU A 3 -13.77 0.79 14.73
CA LEU A 3 -12.89 0.24 13.71
C LEU A 3 -13.37 -1.17 13.29
N ASN A 4 -13.42 -1.43 11.99
CA ASN A 4 -13.71 -2.77 11.47
C ASN A 4 -12.45 -3.63 11.52
N VAL A 5 -12.28 -4.38 12.59
CA VAL A 5 -11.09 -5.24 12.83
C VAL A 5 -11.42 -6.70 12.58
N HIS A 6 -10.67 -7.33 11.68
CA HIS A 6 -10.80 -8.74 11.30
C HIS A 6 -9.56 -9.50 11.75
N ARG A 7 -9.74 -10.51 12.60
CA ARG A 7 -8.66 -11.37 13.11
C ARG A 7 -8.63 -12.68 12.36
N HIS A 8 -7.44 -13.10 11.97
CA HIS A 8 -7.23 -14.34 11.22
C HIS A 8 -6.31 -15.26 12.01
N THR A 9 -6.69 -16.53 12.12
CA THR A 9 -5.98 -17.55 12.90
C THR A 9 -4.85 -18.22 12.12
N SER A 10 -4.80 -18.04 10.81
CA SER A 10 -3.73 -18.55 9.96
C SER A 10 -3.42 -17.58 8.82
N ILE A 11 -2.19 -17.68 8.29
CA ILE A 11 -1.77 -16.87 7.12
C ILE A 11 -2.60 -17.21 5.88
N LEU A 12 -3.05 -18.43 5.74
CA LEU A 12 -3.92 -18.83 4.63
C LEU A 12 -5.26 -18.09 4.72
N HIS A 13 -5.95 -18.13 5.86
CA HIS A 13 -7.21 -17.42 6.07
C HIS A 13 -7.05 -15.90 5.92
N PHE A 14 -5.92 -15.34 6.39
CA PHE A 14 -5.60 -13.93 6.21
C PHE A 14 -5.55 -13.57 4.73
N ASN A 15 -4.77 -14.32 3.93
CA ASN A 15 -4.63 -14.08 2.51
C ASN A 15 -5.95 -14.28 1.73
N GLU A 16 -6.68 -15.37 2.02
CA GLU A 16 -7.97 -15.67 1.38
C GLU A 16 -9.05 -14.63 1.67
N ALA A 17 -9.19 -14.23 2.93
CA ALA A 17 -10.21 -13.25 3.32
C ALA A 17 -9.96 -11.89 2.67
N ILE A 18 -8.73 -11.41 2.68
CA ILE A 18 -8.37 -10.11 2.10
C ILE A 18 -8.49 -10.14 0.58
N SER A 19 -7.97 -11.17 -0.08
CA SER A 19 -8.07 -11.29 -1.55
C SER A 19 -9.53 -11.37 -2.01
N LYS A 20 -10.38 -12.13 -1.29
CA LYS A 20 -11.82 -12.23 -1.56
C LYS A 20 -12.52 -10.88 -1.40
N GLN A 21 -12.22 -10.14 -0.32
CA GLN A 21 -12.79 -8.82 -0.09
C GLN A 21 -12.31 -7.82 -1.15
N ALA A 22 -11.01 -7.79 -1.47
CA ALA A 22 -10.45 -6.94 -2.51
C ALA A 22 -11.09 -7.23 -3.88
N ALA A 23 -11.21 -8.50 -4.26
CA ALA A 23 -11.86 -8.90 -5.50
C ALA A 23 -13.34 -8.47 -5.55
N ALA A 24 -14.07 -8.57 -4.44
CA ALA A 24 -15.47 -8.12 -4.37
C ALA A 24 -15.58 -6.60 -4.58
N LEU A 25 -14.72 -5.81 -3.93
CA LEU A 25 -14.69 -4.35 -4.09
C LEU A 25 -14.34 -3.93 -5.52
N ILE A 26 -13.38 -4.60 -6.16
CA ILE A 26 -13.03 -4.35 -7.57
C ILE A 26 -14.24 -4.66 -8.48
N ARG A 27 -14.91 -5.80 -8.30
CA ARG A 27 -16.10 -6.16 -9.09
C ARG A 27 -17.24 -5.15 -8.91
N ILE A 28 -17.48 -4.66 -7.70
CA ILE A 28 -18.49 -3.63 -7.42
C ILE A 28 -18.17 -2.36 -8.23
N SER A 29 -16.90 -1.92 -8.27
CA SER A 29 -16.51 -0.76 -9.06
C SER A 29 -16.66 -1.01 -10.55
N LEU A 30 -16.26 -2.18 -11.05
CA LEU A 30 -16.43 -2.55 -12.47
C LEU A 30 -17.91 -2.56 -12.90
N VAL A 31 -18.81 -3.06 -12.04
CA VAL A 31 -20.24 -3.06 -12.32
C VAL A 31 -20.83 -1.65 -12.26
N SER A 32 -20.40 -0.82 -11.29
CA SER A 32 -21.00 0.50 -11.06
C SER A 32 -20.51 1.58 -12.02
N THR A 33 -19.23 1.54 -12.41
CA THR A 33 -18.58 2.63 -13.20
C THR A 33 -17.93 2.13 -14.48
N GLY A 34 -17.89 0.82 -14.72
CA GLY A 34 -17.22 0.22 -15.88
C GLY A 34 -15.70 0.15 -15.77
N GLN A 35 -15.11 0.63 -14.67
CA GLN A 35 -13.65 0.64 -14.43
C GLN A 35 -13.36 0.54 -12.93
N ALA A 36 -12.14 0.20 -12.57
CA ALA A 36 -11.68 0.20 -11.19
C ALA A 36 -10.26 0.76 -11.07
N SER A 37 -10.00 1.48 -9.98
CA SER A 37 -8.70 2.03 -9.64
C SER A 37 -8.22 1.47 -8.31
N VAL A 38 -7.07 0.82 -8.32
CA VAL A 38 -6.53 0.12 -7.15
C VAL A 38 -5.15 0.69 -6.80
N LEU A 39 -5.00 1.12 -5.55
CA LEU A 39 -3.73 1.54 -4.96
C LEU A 39 -3.15 0.38 -4.16
N LEU A 40 -1.90 0.04 -4.41
CA LEU A 40 -1.21 -1.06 -3.74
C LEU A 40 0.07 -0.57 -3.05
N SER A 41 0.28 -0.98 -1.81
CA SER A 41 1.61 -0.95 -1.20
C SER A 41 2.40 -2.21 -1.62
N SER A 42 3.70 -2.21 -1.34
CA SER A 42 4.64 -3.20 -1.89
C SER A 42 5.33 -4.02 -0.79
N GLU A 43 4.65 -4.16 0.32
CA GLU A 43 5.19 -4.91 1.46
C GLU A 43 5.09 -6.42 1.24
N PRO A 44 6.07 -7.22 1.72
CA PRO A 44 6.11 -8.67 1.50
C PRO A 44 4.86 -9.42 1.96
N GLU A 45 4.17 -8.92 2.97
CA GLU A 45 2.94 -9.52 3.52
C GLU A 45 1.80 -9.57 2.50
N LEU A 46 1.83 -8.71 1.49
CA LEU A 46 0.82 -8.70 0.43
C LEU A 46 1.06 -9.75 -0.65
N GLU A 47 2.21 -10.41 -0.68
CA GLU A 47 2.56 -11.38 -1.74
C GLU A 47 1.52 -12.48 -1.90
N GLY A 48 1.12 -13.13 -0.81
CA GLY A 48 0.09 -14.19 -0.82
C GLY A 48 -1.28 -13.66 -1.25
N ILE A 49 -1.64 -12.46 -0.78
CA ILE A 49 -2.89 -11.80 -1.13
C ILE A 49 -2.92 -11.48 -2.63
N LEU A 50 -1.85 -10.89 -3.18
CA LEU A 50 -1.76 -10.55 -4.60
C LEU A 50 -1.82 -11.80 -5.49
N THR A 51 -1.20 -12.90 -5.06
CA THR A 51 -1.25 -14.18 -5.77
C THR A 51 -2.69 -14.71 -5.87
N LEU A 52 -3.45 -14.70 -4.78
CA LEU A 52 -4.84 -15.14 -4.78
C LEU A 52 -5.75 -14.15 -5.53
N LEU A 53 -5.50 -12.86 -5.38
CA LEU A 53 -6.26 -11.82 -6.07
C LEU A 53 -6.06 -11.92 -7.59
N SER A 54 -4.85 -12.25 -8.07
CA SER A 54 -4.56 -12.41 -9.49
C SER A 54 -5.35 -13.54 -10.15
N ALA A 55 -5.68 -14.59 -9.37
CA ALA A 55 -6.45 -15.74 -9.81
C ALA A 55 -7.98 -15.55 -9.58
N SER A 56 -8.42 -14.38 -9.10
CA SER A 56 -9.84 -14.16 -8.81
C SER A 56 -10.66 -14.04 -10.08
N GLU A 57 -11.69 -14.91 -10.20
CA GLU A 57 -12.61 -14.90 -11.33
C GLU A 57 -13.52 -13.67 -11.35
N GLY A 58 -14.07 -13.34 -12.52
CA GLY A 58 -15.08 -12.28 -12.69
C GLY A 58 -14.53 -10.85 -12.57
N ILE A 59 -13.22 -10.66 -12.70
CA ILE A 59 -12.57 -9.34 -12.80
C ILE A 59 -12.11 -9.14 -14.24
N ASP A 60 -12.64 -8.14 -14.92
CA ASP A 60 -12.12 -7.67 -16.20
C ASP A 60 -10.90 -6.79 -15.95
N TRP A 61 -9.73 -7.42 -15.89
CA TRP A 61 -8.47 -6.75 -15.59
C TRP A 61 -8.08 -5.67 -16.61
N SER A 62 -8.63 -5.70 -17.83
CA SER A 62 -8.38 -4.66 -18.84
C SER A 62 -8.96 -3.29 -18.45
N LYS A 63 -9.93 -3.29 -17.52
CA LYS A 63 -10.59 -2.10 -16.98
C LYS A 63 -10.06 -1.68 -15.61
N VAL A 64 -8.99 -2.32 -15.14
CA VAL A 64 -8.35 -2.00 -13.86
C VAL A 64 -7.10 -1.17 -14.09
N THR A 65 -7.00 -0.03 -13.39
CA THR A 65 -5.79 0.79 -13.33
C THR A 65 -5.13 0.60 -11.98
N LEU A 66 -3.84 0.26 -11.98
CA LEU A 66 -3.04 0.12 -10.77
C LEU A 66 -2.21 1.36 -10.49
N PHE A 67 -2.22 1.77 -9.24
CA PHE A 67 -1.30 2.75 -8.65
C PHE A 67 -0.41 2.04 -7.63
N CYS A 68 0.86 2.42 -7.58
CA CYS A 68 1.77 2.00 -6.52
C CYS A 68 1.92 3.13 -5.50
N LEU A 69 1.93 2.76 -4.22
CA LEU A 69 2.04 3.71 -3.12
C LEU A 69 3.34 4.50 -3.16
N SER A 70 4.47 3.81 -3.41
CA SER A 70 5.82 4.41 -3.43
C SER A 70 6.77 3.59 -4.29
N ASP A 71 7.85 4.21 -4.75
CA ASP A 71 9.05 3.51 -5.24
C ASP A 71 10.30 4.41 -5.15
N PHE A 72 11.46 3.78 -5.22
CA PHE A 72 12.75 4.46 -5.21
C PHE A 72 13.09 5.08 -6.58
N LEU A 73 13.76 6.23 -6.55
CA LEU A 73 14.37 6.83 -7.75
C LEU A 73 15.67 6.10 -8.12
N GLY A 74 15.95 6.03 -9.42
CA GLY A 74 17.12 5.36 -9.97
C GLY A 74 17.01 3.83 -10.01
N VAL A 75 15.82 3.28 -9.71
CA VAL A 75 15.56 1.84 -9.76
C VAL A 75 14.59 1.56 -10.90
N SER A 76 14.99 0.68 -11.83
CA SER A 76 14.13 0.23 -12.91
C SER A 76 12.96 -0.59 -12.39
N ARG A 77 11.76 -0.42 -12.96
CA ARG A 77 10.57 -1.22 -12.63
C ARG A 77 10.80 -2.72 -12.76
N SER A 78 11.62 -3.15 -13.71
CA SER A 78 11.95 -4.57 -13.93
C SER A 78 12.97 -5.10 -12.92
N SER A 79 13.61 -4.22 -12.15
CA SER A 79 14.57 -4.60 -11.12
C SER A 79 13.87 -5.26 -9.94
N ARG A 80 14.46 -6.34 -9.42
CA ARG A 80 14.04 -6.92 -8.14
C ARG A 80 14.15 -5.96 -6.94
N LEU A 81 14.87 -4.86 -7.11
CA LEU A 81 15.05 -3.82 -6.10
C LEU A 81 13.89 -2.82 -6.06
N SER A 82 13.08 -2.74 -7.14
CA SER A 82 11.89 -1.92 -7.17
C SER A 82 10.87 -2.39 -6.13
N MET A 83 10.22 -1.48 -5.45
CA MET A 83 9.11 -1.79 -4.56
C MET A 83 7.93 -2.40 -5.32
N GLN A 84 7.83 -2.17 -6.62
CA GLN A 84 6.78 -2.70 -7.49
C GLN A 84 7.08 -4.13 -8.02
N ASN A 85 8.26 -4.69 -7.70
CA ASN A 85 8.66 -5.99 -8.26
C ASN A 85 7.66 -7.12 -7.91
N ASP A 86 7.17 -7.17 -6.68
CA ASP A 86 6.19 -8.19 -6.28
C ASP A 86 4.84 -7.98 -6.97
N LEU A 87 4.43 -6.73 -7.19
CA LEU A 87 3.28 -6.38 -7.99
C LEU A 87 3.42 -6.92 -9.42
N HIS A 88 4.59 -6.72 -10.05
CA HIS A 88 4.87 -7.25 -11.39
C HIS A 88 4.81 -8.77 -11.42
N ARG A 89 5.48 -9.46 -10.50
CA ARG A 89 5.57 -10.92 -10.47
C ARG A 89 4.25 -11.61 -10.14
N LYS A 90 3.46 -11.04 -9.22
CA LYS A 90 2.30 -11.73 -8.64
C LYS A 90 0.98 -11.33 -9.28
N LEU A 91 0.86 -10.12 -9.76
CA LEU A 91 -0.40 -9.64 -10.33
C LEU A 91 -0.30 -9.38 -11.84
N LEU A 92 0.66 -8.57 -12.29
CA LEU A 92 0.75 -8.16 -13.69
C LEU A 92 1.17 -9.30 -14.62
N ALA A 93 2.08 -10.19 -14.20
CA ALA A 93 2.50 -11.34 -15.00
C ALA A 93 1.33 -12.29 -15.30
N GLN A 94 0.36 -12.39 -14.40
CA GLN A 94 -0.83 -13.22 -14.58
C GLN A 94 -1.96 -12.47 -15.33
N ASN A 95 -1.95 -11.15 -15.29
CA ASN A 95 -3.00 -10.30 -15.84
C ASN A 95 -2.40 -9.16 -16.69
N PRO A 96 -1.83 -9.48 -17.87
CA PRO A 96 -1.11 -8.49 -18.70
C PRO A 96 -2.01 -7.39 -19.28
N ALA A 97 -3.32 -7.56 -19.22
CA ALA A 97 -4.29 -6.55 -19.65
C ALA A 97 -4.44 -5.38 -18.67
N ILE A 98 -3.92 -5.49 -17.45
CA ILE A 98 -3.99 -4.42 -16.45
C ILE A 98 -3.25 -3.18 -16.95
N SER A 99 -3.88 -2.01 -16.76
CA SER A 99 -3.23 -0.74 -17.10
C SER A 99 -2.09 -0.41 -16.15
N THR A 100 -0.85 -0.37 -16.68
CA THR A 100 0.37 -0.01 -15.95
C THR A 100 0.76 1.46 -16.09
N LYS A 101 -0.06 2.28 -16.76
CA LYS A 101 0.24 3.70 -17.04
C LYS A 101 0.44 4.55 -15.78
N ALA A 102 -0.13 4.15 -14.65
CA ALA A 102 -0.05 4.86 -13.39
C ALA A 102 0.99 4.26 -12.41
N LEU A 103 1.80 3.31 -12.86
CA LEU A 103 2.94 2.81 -12.08
C LEU A 103 4.11 3.80 -12.12
N ILE A 104 4.87 3.84 -11.02
CA ILE A 104 6.02 4.76 -10.86
C ILE A 104 7.15 4.34 -11.78
N ASN A 105 7.74 5.28 -12.51
CA ASN A 105 8.97 5.07 -13.28
C ASN A 105 10.14 5.77 -12.57
N GLY A 106 10.89 5.02 -11.77
CA GLY A 106 12.04 5.54 -11.01
C GLY A 106 13.21 6.03 -11.88
N GLU A 107 13.22 5.71 -13.18
CA GLU A 107 14.27 6.13 -14.13
C GLU A 107 13.90 7.42 -14.89
N SER A 108 12.67 7.92 -14.73
CA SER A 108 12.23 9.18 -15.33
C SER A 108 12.81 10.40 -14.61
N VAL A 109 12.72 11.57 -15.26
CA VAL A 109 12.98 12.85 -14.60
C VAL A 109 12.02 13.00 -13.42
N PRO A 110 12.53 13.12 -12.18
CA PRO A 110 11.70 12.99 -10.98
C PRO A 110 10.52 13.96 -10.91
N SER A 111 10.73 15.24 -11.23
CA SER A 111 9.65 16.25 -11.23
C SER A 111 8.57 15.97 -12.27
N SER A 112 8.95 15.52 -13.46
CA SER A 112 8.02 15.15 -14.53
C SER A 112 7.20 13.93 -14.14
N GLU A 113 7.82 12.96 -13.48
CA GLU A 113 7.14 11.73 -13.03
C GLU A 113 6.14 12.03 -11.91
N VAL A 114 6.50 12.85 -10.94
CA VAL A 114 5.58 13.33 -9.88
C VAL A 114 4.39 14.07 -10.50
N THR A 115 4.62 14.96 -11.46
CA THR A 115 3.55 15.69 -12.15
C THR A 115 2.62 14.74 -12.89
N ARG A 116 3.18 13.78 -13.63
CA ARG A 116 2.42 12.77 -14.38
C ARG A 116 1.55 11.91 -13.47
N LEU A 117 2.14 11.38 -12.40
CA LEU A 117 1.43 10.51 -11.44
C LEU A 117 0.35 11.28 -10.68
N SER A 118 0.65 12.51 -10.24
CA SER A 118 -0.32 13.37 -9.55
C SER A 118 -1.48 13.76 -10.46
N PHE A 119 -1.21 14.03 -11.73
CA PHE A 119 -2.27 14.24 -12.71
C PHE A 119 -3.16 13.01 -12.82
N LEU A 120 -2.59 11.80 -13.00
CA LEU A 120 -3.35 10.57 -13.18
C LEU A 120 -4.22 10.22 -11.96
N ILE A 121 -3.67 10.33 -10.73
CA ILE A 121 -4.41 9.96 -9.53
C ILE A 121 -5.50 10.98 -9.19
N ASN A 122 -5.36 12.23 -9.61
CA ASN A 122 -6.36 13.27 -9.40
C ASN A 122 -7.50 13.25 -10.45
N GLN A 123 -7.35 12.50 -11.56
CA GLN A 123 -8.40 12.31 -12.56
C GLN A 123 -9.43 11.25 -12.18
N GLN A 124 -9.19 10.48 -11.14
CA GLN A 124 -10.06 9.38 -10.74
C GLN A 124 -10.06 9.16 -9.22
N THR A 125 -11.10 8.53 -8.73
CA THR A 125 -11.16 8.10 -7.33
C THR A 125 -10.57 6.71 -7.20
N ILE A 126 -9.72 6.48 -6.21
CA ILE A 126 -9.24 5.14 -5.86
C ILE A 126 -10.40 4.34 -5.26
N ASP A 127 -10.77 3.24 -5.88
CA ASP A 127 -11.86 2.38 -5.42
C ASP A 127 -11.43 1.52 -4.24
N LEU A 128 -10.18 1.04 -4.28
CA LEU A 128 -9.57 0.21 -3.26
C LEU A 128 -8.11 0.63 -3.01
N ALA A 129 -7.76 0.92 -1.76
CA ALA A 129 -6.38 0.96 -1.29
C ALA A 129 -6.10 -0.31 -0.46
N LEU A 130 -5.17 -1.14 -0.93
CA LEU A 130 -4.68 -2.32 -0.22
C LEU A 130 -3.29 -2.00 0.33
N LEU A 131 -3.21 -1.81 1.64
CA LEU A 131 -2.05 -1.25 2.32
C LEU A 131 -1.50 -2.21 3.37
N SER A 132 -0.18 -2.30 3.46
CA SER A 132 0.52 -2.85 4.60
C SER A 132 1.51 -1.80 5.10
N PRO A 133 1.33 -1.23 6.31
CA PRO A 133 2.25 -0.26 6.86
C PRO A 133 3.58 -0.89 7.28
N GLY A 134 4.65 -0.12 7.23
CA GLY A 134 5.93 -0.50 7.81
C GLY A 134 5.88 -0.65 9.34
N GLU A 135 6.94 -1.19 9.97
CA GLU A 135 7.00 -1.46 11.41
C GLU A 135 6.78 -0.20 12.28
N THR A 136 7.09 0.98 11.76
CA THR A 136 6.89 2.27 12.44
C THR A 136 5.52 2.91 12.17
N GLY A 137 4.68 2.28 11.36
CA GLY A 137 3.41 2.85 10.91
C GLY A 137 3.53 3.74 9.67
N ALA A 138 4.69 3.75 9.04
CA ALA A 138 4.91 4.42 7.76
C ALA A 138 4.04 3.79 6.66
N LEU A 139 3.60 4.59 5.70
CA LEU A 139 2.90 4.13 4.50
C LEU A 139 3.81 4.31 3.28
N GLY A 140 4.37 3.21 2.80
CA GLY A 140 5.42 3.24 1.79
C GLY A 140 6.66 3.99 2.30
N LEU A 141 7.05 5.06 1.58
CA LEU A 141 8.18 5.92 1.98
C LEU A 141 7.74 7.15 2.80
N LEU A 142 6.48 7.27 3.16
CA LEU A 142 5.94 8.36 3.98
C LEU A 142 5.99 7.98 5.46
N GLU A 143 6.70 8.77 6.27
CA GLU A 143 6.95 8.48 7.70
C GLU A 143 6.17 9.36 8.66
N SER A 144 5.74 10.55 8.23
CA SER A 144 5.09 11.54 9.07
C SER A 144 3.78 12.02 8.43
N ALA A 145 2.70 11.98 9.20
CA ALA A 145 1.40 12.49 8.79
C ALA A 145 1.32 14.03 8.84
N SER A 146 2.21 14.68 9.60
CA SER A 146 2.30 16.14 9.71
C SER A 146 3.24 16.79 8.68
N SER A 147 3.97 15.98 7.89
CA SER A 147 4.86 16.50 6.85
C SER A 147 4.09 17.24 5.74
N GLU A 148 4.73 18.20 5.07
CA GLU A 148 4.14 18.86 3.89
C GLU A 148 3.72 17.84 2.83
N ILE A 149 4.52 16.81 2.59
CA ILE A 149 4.22 15.72 1.64
C ILE A 149 2.87 15.07 1.96
N SER A 150 2.54 14.92 3.24
CA SER A 150 1.30 14.27 3.69
C SER A 150 0.04 15.05 3.28
N THR A 151 0.14 16.36 3.09
CA THR A 151 -1.00 17.29 2.89
C THR A 151 -1.24 17.66 1.43
N ILE A 152 -0.32 17.37 0.52
CA ILE A 152 -0.48 17.70 -0.91
C ILE A 152 -1.49 16.79 -1.60
N ASP A 153 -1.96 17.19 -2.77
CA ASP A 153 -2.79 16.36 -3.65
C ASP A 153 -1.91 15.59 -4.64
N GLY A 154 -1.74 14.29 -4.44
CA GLY A 154 -1.00 13.41 -5.33
C GLY A 154 0.31 12.90 -4.76
N TYR A 155 1.26 12.71 -5.66
CA TYR A 155 2.61 12.19 -5.36
C TYR A 155 3.59 13.32 -5.08
N SER A 156 4.66 12.99 -4.34
CA SER A 156 5.78 13.88 -4.07
C SER A 156 7.11 13.15 -4.08
N LEU A 157 8.17 13.91 -4.27
CA LEU A 157 9.53 13.45 -3.95
C LEU A 157 9.68 13.36 -2.45
N CYS A 158 10.41 12.34 -1.99
CA CYS A 158 10.74 12.17 -0.58
C CYS A 158 12.18 11.68 -0.42
N GLU A 159 12.71 11.93 0.76
CA GLU A 159 14.00 11.42 1.24
C GLU A 159 13.72 10.58 2.49
N PRO A 160 13.46 9.25 2.32
CA PRO A 160 13.15 8.39 3.44
C PRO A 160 14.32 8.33 4.42
N SER A 161 14.02 8.32 5.72
CA SER A 161 15.02 8.24 6.77
C SER A 161 15.83 6.94 6.69
N ASP A 162 16.93 6.91 7.41
CA ASP A 162 17.74 5.70 7.56
C ASP A 162 16.94 4.55 8.21
N SER A 163 15.93 4.86 9.04
CA SER A 163 15.04 3.85 9.63
C SER A 163 14.26 3.11 8.55
N ILE A 164 13.60 3.85 7.64
CA ILE A 164 12.89 3.28 6.50
C ILE A 164 13.86 2.57 5.57
N ARG A 165 14.96 3.20 5.21
CA ARG A 165 15.96 2.61 4.30
C ARG A 165 16.52 1.28 4.82
N LYS A 166 16.77 1.17 6.12
CA LYS A 166 17.21 -0.08 6.78
C LYS A 166 16.20 -1.21 6.63
N SER A 167 14.90 -0.96 6.60
CA SER A 167 13.89 -2.01 6.44
C SER A 167 13.97 -2.71 5.05
N PHE A 168 14.58 -2.05 4.06
CA PHE A 168 14.81 -2.61 2.73
C PHE A 168 16.13 -3.38 2.60
N VAL A 169 16.99 -3.37 3.64
CA VAL A 169 18.22 -4.18 3.67
C VAL A 169 17.83 -5.62 4.01
N GLN A 170 17.68 -6.45 3.00
CA GLN A 170 17.23 -7.83 3.08
C GLN A 170 18.03 -8.70 2.09
N PRO A 171 18.20 -10.01 2.35
CA PRO A 171 19.03 -10.89 1.51
C PRO A 171 18.71 -10.87 0.01
N ASN A 172 17.43 -10.68 -0.32
CA ASN A 172 16.95 -10.69 -1.70
C ASN A 172 16.72 -9.30 -2.30
N ARG A 173 17.04 -8.23 -1.57
CA ARG A 173 16.91 -6.84 -2.03
C ARG A 173 18.27 -6.13 -1.97
N PHE A 174 18.42 -5.13 -1.11
CA PHE A 174 19.68 -4.40 -0.94
C PHE A 174 20.55 -5.09 0.11
N LYS A 175 21.86 -5.20 -0.15
CA LYS A 175 22.81 -5.87 0.76
C LYS A 175 23.23 -4.98 1.91
N SER A 176 23.19 -3.66 1.73
CA SER A 176 23.55 -2.66 2.74
C SER A 176 22.70 -1.41 2.56
N ILE A 177 22.63 -0.58 3.60
CA ILE A 177 21.93 0.70 3.55
C ILE A 177 22.49 1.65 2.49
N ASN A 178 23.80 1.55 2.19
CA ASN A 178 24.44 2.38 1.18
C ASN A 178 23.96 2.08 -0.24
N GLU A 179 23.42 0.90 -0.48
CA GLU A 179 22.83 0.52 -1.76
C GLU A 179 21.36 0.98 -1.89
N VAL A 180 20.68 1.24 -0.77
CA VAL A 180 19.28 1.71 -0.78
C VAL A 180 19.26 3.17 -1.24
N PRO A 181 18.48 3.51 -2.28
CA PRO A 181 18.40 4.88 -2.75
C PRO A 181 17.98 5.86 -1.65
N GLN A 182 18.53 7.06 -1.69
CA GLN A 182 18.23 8.12 -0.72
C GLN A 182 16.97 8.90 -1.07
N ARG A 183 16.44 8.71 -2.28
CA ARG A 183 15.29 9.45 -2.79
C ARG A 183 14.25 8.50 -3.37
N GLY A 184 12.99 8.89 -3.22
CA GLY A 184 11.86 8.15 -3.78
C GLY A 184 10.71 9.05 -4.16
N ILE A 185 9.67 8.42 -4.67
CA ILE A 185 8.36 9.02 -4.92
C ILE A 185 7.37 8.32 -4.02
N THR A 186 6.52 9.07 -3.33
CA THR A 186 5.48 8.54 -2.46
C THR A 186 4.17 9.30 -2.63
N LEU A 187 3.06 8.60 -2.43
CA LEU A 187 1.73 9.20 -2.40
C LEU A 187 1.46 9.84 -1.04
N SER A 188 0.79 10.99 -1.03
CA SER A 188 0.42 11.68 0.20
C SER A 188 -0.67 10.95 1.00
N THR A 189 -0.70 11.14 2.32
CA THR A 189 -1.78 10.63 3.19
C THR A 189 -3.13 11.20 2.77
N LYS A 190 -3.19 12.48 2.40
CA LYS A 190 -4.41 13.12 1.90
C LYS A 190 -5.00 12.39 0.69
N SER A 191 -4.15 11.97 -0.25
CA SER A 191 -4.60 11.23 -1.42
C SER A 191 -5.02 9.79 -1.10
N ILE A 192 -4.33 9.13 -0.17
CA ILE A 192 -4.70 7.80 0.32
C ILE A 192 -6.09 7.82 0.95
N LEU A 193 -6.37 8.82 1.79
CA LEU A 193 -7.64 8.97 2.51
C LEU A 193 -8.85 9.29 1.59
N ARG A 194 -8.62 9.61 0.33
CA ARG A 194 -9.70 9.77 -0.67
C ARG A 194 -10.14 8.44 -1.30
N ALA A 195 -9.48 7.32 -0.99
CA ALA A 195 -9.93 6.02 -1.46
C ALA A 195 -11.34 5.72 -0.96
N LYS A 196 -12.15 5.00 -1.74
CA LYS A 196 -13.49 4.59 -1.29
C LYS A 196 -13.42 3.53 -0.18
N ASN A 197 -12.44 2.63 -0.28
CA ASN A 197 -12.23 1.54 0.67
C ASN A 197 -10.74 1.40 0.95
N ILE A 198 -10.40 1.17 2.22
CA ILE A 198 -9.03 0.88 2.65
C ILE A 198 -9.00 -0.47 3.36
N LEU A 199 -8.23 -1.42 2.83
CA LEU A 199 -7.87 -2.66 3.51
C LEU A 199 -6.45 -2.50 4.05
N CYS A 200 -6.32 -2.40 5.37
CA CYS A 200 -5.05 -2.27 6.07
C CYS A 200 -4.64 -3.63 6.62
N CYS A 201 -3.54 -4.18 6.14
CA CYS A 201 -3.05 -5.52 6.43
C CYS A 201 -1.90 -5.45 7.42
N LEU A 202 -2.08 -5.99 8.60
CA LEU A 202 -1.06 -6.09 9.65
C LEU A 202 -0.68 -7.56 9.85
N GLU A 203 0.53 -7.92 9.49
CA GLU A 203 1.12 -9.23 9.75
C GLU A 203 2.60 -9.07 10.13
N GLY A 204 3.05 -9.94 11.01
CA GLY A 204 4.39 -9.92 11.60
C GLY A 204 4.43 -9.33 13.00
N ASN A 205 5.13 -10.01 13.91
CA ASN A 205 5.18 -9.69 15.36
C ASN A 205 5.57 -8.24 15.65
N LYS A 206 6.47 -7.66 14.85
CA LYS A 206 6.93 -6.29 15.03
C LYS A 206 5.86 -5.22 14.76
N LYS A 207 4.78 -5.59 14.06
CA LYS A 207 3.66 -4.71 13.75
C LYS A 207 2.56 -4.71 14.83
N SER A 208 2.68 -5.53 15.86
CA SER A 208 1.66 -5.61 16.92
C SER A 208 1.43 -4.27 17.62
N ALA A 209 2.48 -3.48 17.83
CA ALA A 209 2.37 -2.15 18.44
C ALA A 209 1.58 -1.14 17.59
N LEU A 210 1.42 -1.38 16.27
CA LEU A 210 0.69 -0.48 15.40
C LEU A 210 -0.81 -0.43 15.71
N LEU A 211 -1.35 -1.45 16.35
CA LEU A 211 -2.75 -1.45 16.80
C LEU A 211 -3.03 -0.29 17.76
N ASN A 212 -2.09 0.00 18.67
CA ASN A 212 -2.24 1.10 19.61
C ASN A 212 -2.30 2.47 18.89
N LEU A 213 -1.67 2.60 17.72
CA LEU A 213 -1.69 3.84 16.93
C LEU A 213 -3.04 4.08 16.24
N LEU A 214 -3.87 3.03 16.15
CA LEU A 214 -5.21 3.08 15.58
C LEU A 214 -6.30 3.36 16.62
N ASP A 215 -5.97 3.36 17.91
CA ASP A 215 -6.91 3.71 18.96
C ASP A 215 -7.29 5.19 18.90
N ASP A 216 -8.57 5.50 19.12
CA ASP A 216 -9.12 6.86 18.99
C ASP A 216 -8.47 7.88 19.93
N GLY A 217 -8.04 7.44 21.14
CA GLY A 217 -7.38 8.28 22.14
C GLY A 217 -5.90 8.56 21.88
N VAL A 218 -5.27 7.86 20.93
CA VAL A 218 -3.84 7.99 20.68
C VAL A 218 -3.56 9.06 19.62
N ILE A 219 -2.77 10.06 19.98
CA ILE A 219 -2.22 11.04 19.05
C ILE A 219 -0.89 10.50 18.53
N THR A 220 -0.77 10.35 17.22
CA THR A 220 0.44 9.88 16.57
C THR A 220 0.70 10.64 15.29
N ASP A 221 1.97 10.85 14.98
CA ASP A 221 2.42 11.39 13.70
C ASP A 221 2.68 10.29 12.65
N ALA A 222 2.60 9.01 13.04
CA ALA A 222 2.71 7.92 12.09
C ALA A 222 1.53 7.92 11.09
N PRO A 223 1.78 7.80 9.78
CA PRO A 223 0.74 7.88 8.74
C PRO A 223 -0.41 6.89 8.92
N ILE A 224 -0.16 5.69 9.48
CA ILE A 224 -1.20 4.71 9.82
C ILE A 224 -2.27 5.32 10.74
N GLY A 225 -1.89 6.19 11.67
CA GLY A 225 -2.83 6.84 12.60
C GLY A 225 -3.85 7.73 11.90
N ALA A 226 -3.54 8.26 10.72
CA ALA A 226 -4.49 9.05 9.95
C ALA A 226 -5.61 8.18 9.36
N LEU A 227 -5.35 6.88 9.12
CA LEU A 227 -6.32 5.96 8.53
C LEU A 227 -7.54 5.74 9.41
N LYS A 228 -7.42 5.87 10.76
CA LYS A 228 -8.52 5.62 11.70
C LYS A 228 -9.75 6.50 11.47
N LYS A 229 -9.59 7.64 10.81
CA LYS A 229 -10.68 8.56 10.46
C LYS A 229 -11.42 8.16 9.18
N HIS A 230 -10.93 7.15 8.46
CA HIS A 230 -11.53 6.76 7.19
C HIS A 230 -12.79 5.91 7.42
N PRO A 231 -13.95 6.26 6.83
CA PRO A 231 -15.23 5.61 7.13
C PRO A 231 -15.31 4.14 6.69
N ALA A 232 -14.57 3.76 5.67
CA ALA A 232 -14.52 2.40 5.13
C ALA A 232 -13.11 1.79 5.30
N LEU A 233 -12.51 1.97 6.49
CA LEU A 233 -11.29 1.29 6.90
C LEU A 233 -11.62 -0.10 7.43
N HIS A 234 -10.97 -1.12 6.86
CA HIS A 234 -10.96 -2.50 7.37
C HIS A 234 -9.52 -2.85 7.75
N ILE A 235 -9.32 -3.27 8.99
CA ILE A 235 -8.03 -3.69 9.53
C ILE A 235 -8.02 -5.21 9.60
N HIS A 236 -7.12 -5.83 8.87
CA HIS A 236 -6.91 -7.27 8.89
C HIS A 236 -5.67 -7.61 9.70
N LEU A 237 -5.83 -8.42 10.74
CA LEU A 237 -4.76 -8.87 11.61
C LEU A 237 -4.43 -10.31 11.29
N GLY A 238 -3.20 -10.55 10.87
CA GLY A 238 -2.69 -11.89 10.67
C GLY A 238 -2.35 -12.61 11.99
N PRO A 239 -2.01 -13.91 11.94
CA PRO A 239 -1.82 -14.74 13.11
C PRO A 239 -0.64 -14.32 14.00
N SER A 240 0.35 -13.62 13.44
CA SER A 240 1.53 -13.16 14.20
C SER A 240 1.29 -11.86 14.98
N ILE A 241 0.11 -11.22 14.83
CA ILE A 241 -0.21 -10.00 15.56
C ILE A 241 -0.71 -10.35 16.97
N SER A 242 0.13 -10.06 17.96
CA SER A 242 -0.24 -10.18 19.38
C SER A 242 -1.09 -8.99 19.79
N VAL A 243 -2.23 -9.27 20.41
CA VAL A 243 -3.07 -8.25 21.04
C VAL A 243 -2.84 -8.32 22.52
N ASN A 244 -2.34 -7.23 23.08
CA ASN A 244 -2.18 -7.13 24.53
C ASN A 244 -3.58 -7.09 25.17
N PRO A 245 -3.98 -8.04 26.03
CA PRO A 245 -5.32 -8.06 26.65
C PRO A 245 -5.57 -6.91 27.65
N ALA A 246 -4.62 -6.00 27.82
CA ALA A 246 -4.68 -4.92 28.80
C ALA A 246 -5.32 -3.60 28.29
N ALA A 247 -5.93 -3.60 27.11
CA ALA A 247 -6.61 -2.43 26.53
C ALA A 247 -8.10 -2.71 26.22
N SER A 248 -8.80 -3.33 27.19
CA SER A 248 -10.26 -3.49 27.16
C SER A 248 -10.90 -2.84 28.38
#